data_ed0b27a30aeb77383be9e42a10e76f3f
#
_entry.id   ed0b27a30aeb77383be9e42a10e76f3f
#
_cell.length_a   1.000
_cell.length_b   1.000
_cell.length_c   1.000
_cell.angle_alpha   90.00
_cell.angle_beta   90.00
_cell.angle_gamma   90.00
#
_symmetry.space_group_name_H-M   'P 1'
#
loop_
_entity.id
_entity.type
_entity.pdbx_description
1 polymer ?
#
loop_
_entity_poly.entity_id
_entity_poly.type
_entity_poly.pdbx_seq_one_letter_code
_entity_poly.pdbx_strand_id
1 'polypeptide(L)'
;MMRESGLSDKITVGRVVMMILVVAIHCSVVGLRGYDGPAGLTAMFDFFDCYITSVAVPWFFFISAYLMASLRREGGFDAYKSTVKRRVRSILLPFVLWNTIAFLIRQGVNISPLRSFTGGGREGFDSLWDFLLRVYFEPELEPLWFLRNLFLFTLFYPVFQRAVRVNSVVALVMFWLIEEYVFSSGLIYYGLGFVVAKWCDPEKMSGLLPRFGVMFPLVVGVMVAAYFWVDSEVCYQLLIVAGLFSLWGVACLLLPFTGGLGKPDNIFFIYAAHGIISPYVLKVSALMFDVSGLWWAVLYVVSIVVVIGVCYGGAVVVRTLMPGVFGALTGSRRRALSAL
;
A
#
# COMPACT_ATOMS: atom_id res chain seq x y z
N MET A 1 1.92 27.35 -21.42
CA MET A 1 1.75 27.69 -20.01
C MET A 1 1.22 26.43 -19.33
N MET A 2 2.10 25.61 -18.75
CA MET A 2 1.69 24.39 -18.04
C MET A 2 0.98 24.84 -16.76
N ARG A 3 -0.28 24.42 -16.62
CA ARG A 3 -1.07 24.64 -15.39
C ARG A 3 -0.31 23.96 -14.25
N GLU A 4 0.13 24.70 -13.24
CA GLU A 4 0.74 24.07 -12.06
C GLU A 4 -0.24 23.06 -11.50
N SER A 5 0.14 21.79 -11.53
CA SER A 5 -0.69 20.70 -11.02
C SER A 5 -0.80 20.84 -9.51
N GLY A 6 -2.02 20.95 -9.02
CA GLY A 6 -2.30 21.04 -7.59
C GLY A 6 -1.84 19.80 -6.83
N LEU A 7 -1.72 19.89 -5.49
CA LEU A 7 -1.34 18.75 -4.64
C LEU A 7 -2.23 17.50 -4.88
N SER A 8 -3.51 17.69 -5.24
CA SER A 8 -4.43 16.58 -5.56
C SER A 8 -3.93 15.72 -6.71
N ASP A 9 -3.42 16.35 -7.79
CA ASP A 9 -2.90 15.63 -8.95
C ASP A 9 -1.62 14.89 -8.59
N LYS A 10 -0.73 15.53 -7.83
CA LYS A 10 0.53 14.94 -7.33
C LYS A 10 0.28 13.75 -6.40
N ILE A 11 -0.76 13.81 -5.56
CA ILE A 11 -1.20 12.66 -4.74
C ILE A 11 -1.73 11.54 -5.62
N THR A 12 -2.47 11.86 -6.68
CA THR A 12 -3.01 10.85 -7.59
C THR A 12 -1.90 10.07 -8.28
N VAL A 13 -0.88 10.77 -8.77
CA VAL A 13 0.30 10.12 -9.37
C VAL A 13 1.08 9.31 -8.32
N GLY A 14 1.31 9.88 -7.14
CA GLY A 14 1.93 9.17 -6.03
C GLY A 14 1.21 7.85 -5.72
N ARG A 15 -0.13 7.86 -5.65
CA ARG A 15 -0.92 6.64 -5.44
C ARG A 15 -0.68 5.58 -6.51
N VAL A 16 -0.59 5.98 -7.78
CA VAL A 16 -0.33 5.02 -8.88
C VAL A 16 1.04 4.39 -8.71
N VAL A 17 2.09 5.20 -8.52
CA VAL A 17 3.45 4.69 -8.36
C VAL A 17 3.58 3.80 -7.13
N MET A 18 3.06 4.24 -5.98
CA MET A 18 3.12 3.44 -4.75
C MET A 18 2.30 2.14 -4.85
N MET A 19 1.16 2.15 -5.55
CA MET A 19 0.41 0.91 -5.83
C MET A 19 1.22 -0.04 -6.70
N ILE A 20 1.92 0.44 -7.73
CA ILE A 20 2.81 -0.39 -8.56
C ILE A 20 3.89 -1.04 -7.69
N LEU A 21 4.50 -0.29 -6.77
CA LEU A 21 5.52 -0.83 -5.85
C LEU A 21 4.95 -1.87 -4.88
N VAL A 22 3.71 -1.67 -4.38
CA VAL A 22 3.03 -2.70 -3.56
C VAL A 22 2.80 -3.97 -4.37
N VAL A 23 2.42 -3.88 -5.65
CA VAL A 23 2.29 -5.07 -6.51
C VAL A 23 3.66 -5.70 -6.74
N ALA A 24 4.71 -4.89 -6.95
CA ALA A 24 6.06 -5.34 -7.22
C ALA A 24 6.62 -6.22 -6.09
N ILE A 25 6.49 -5.81 -4.81
CA ILE A 25 6.98 -6.60 -3.67
C ILE A 25 6.28 -7.98 -3.60
N HIS A 26 5.00 -8.05 -3.98
CA HIS A 26 4.24 -9.30 -4.01
C HIS A 26 4.43 -10.12 -5.32
N CYS A 27 5.22 -9.60 -6.25
CA CYS A 27 5.67 -10.30 -7.46
C CYS A 27 7.12 -10.77 -7.36
N SER A 28 7.76 -10.71 -6.17
CA SER A 28 9.14 -11.17 -5.98
C SER A 28 9.30 -12.63 -6.42
N VAL A 29 10.34 -12.89 -7.19
CA VAL A 29 10.64 -14.21 -7.76
C VAL A 29 11.66 -14.98 -6.93
N VAL A 30 12.37 -14.33 -6.01
CA VAL A 30 13.48 -14.91 -5.23
C VAL A 30 13.05 -16.11 -4.40
N GLY A 31 11.81 -16.15 -3.91
CA GLY A 31 11.27 -17.26 -3.12
C GLY A 31 10.59 -18.37 -3.95
N LEU A 32 10.59 -18.29 -5.27
CA LEU A 32 9.92 -19.29 -6.09
C LEU A 32 10.72 -20.58 -6.19
N ARG A 33 10.01 -21.71 -6.23
CA ARG A 33 10.62 -23.01 -6.45
C ARG A 33 11.34 -23.04 -7.80
N GLY A 34 12.64 -23.42 -7.78
CA GLY A 34 13.46 -23.47 -8.98
C GLY A 34 14.19 -22.16 -9.31
N TYR A 35 14.08 -21.14 -8.45
CA TYR A 35 14.87 -19.92 -8.62
C TYR A 35 16.38 -20.23 -8.59
N ASP A 36 17.08 -19.87 -9.66
CA ASP A 36 18.53 -20.05 -9.87
C ASP A 36 19.20 -18.76 -10.35
N GLY A 37 18.63 -17.61 -10.01
CA GLY A 37 19.17 -16.31 -10.39
C GLY A 37 20.60 -16.08 -9.87
N PRO A 38 21.47 -15.40 -10.64
CA PRO A 38 22.81 -15.03 -10.19
C PRO A 38 22.77 -14.22 -8.89
N ALA A 39 23.80 -14.39 -8.04
CA ALA A 39 23.88 -13.71 -6.73
C ALA A 39 23.70 -12.18 -6.84
N GLY A 40 24.26 -11.55 -7.89
CA GLY A 40 24.07 -10.11 -8.11
C GLY A 40 22.61 -9.72 -8.44
N LEU A 41 21.87 -10.58 -9.14
CA LEU A 41 20.45 -10.36 -9.41
C LEU A 41 19.62 -10.52 -8.12
N THR A 42 19.93 -11.54 -7.31
CA THR A 42 19.30 -11.75 -6.01
C THR A 42 19.52 -10.54 -5.11
N ALA A 43 20.76 -10.07 -4.96
CA ALA A 43 21.06 -8.87 -4.17
C ALA A 43 20.34 -7.61 -4.69
N MET A 44 20.17 -7.49 -6.02
CA MET A 44 19.41 -6.39 -6.61
C MET A 44 17.93 -6.47 -6.23
N PHE A 45 17.31 -7.65 -6.26
CA PHE A 45 15.92 -7.84 -5.84
C PHE A 45 15.76 -7.58 -4.33
N ASP A 46 16.66 -8.11 -3.50
CA ASP A 46 16.63 -7.89 -2.06
C ASP A 46 16.76 -6.40 -1.72
N PHE A 47 17.69 -5.69 -2.38
CA PHE A 47 17.82 -4.24 -2.24
C PHE A 47 16.52 -3.52 -2.67
N PHE A 48 15.96 -3.91 -3.82
CA PHE A 48 14.74 -3.29 -4.35
C PHE A 48 13.56 -3.50 -3.41
N ASP A 49 13.39 -4.72 -2.90
CA ASP A 49 12.32 -5.06 -1.96
C ASP A 49 12.54 -4.38 -0.59
N CYS A 50 13.76 -4.34 -0.07
CA CYS A 50 14.06 -3.71 1.22
C CYS A 50 13.91 -2.19 1.21
N TYR A 51 14.32 -1.49 0.15
CA TYR A 51 14.39 -0.02 0.16
C TYR A 51 13.39 0.66 -0.76
N ILE A 52 13.21 0.17 -1.99
CA ILE A 52 12.40 0.89 -2.99
C ILE A 52 10.92 0.56 -2.83
N THR A 53 10.56 -0.71 -2.78
CA THR A 53 9.14 -1.09 -2.65
C THR A 53 8.61 -0.83 -1.24
N SER A 54 9.47 -0.97 -0.23
CA SER A 54 9.14 -0.73 1.18
C SER A 54 8.72 0.71 1.49
N VAL A 55 9.01 1.68 0.62
CA VAL A 55 8.53 3.07 0.74
C VAL A 55 7.00 3.19 0.55
N ALA A 56 6.38 2.23 -0.17
CA ALA A 56 5.00 2.39 -0.64
C ALA A 56 3.97 2.44 0.50
N VAL A 57 4.02 1.52 1.44
CA VAL A 57 3.06 1.47 2.57
C VAL A 57 3.26 2.64 3.52
N PRO A 58 4.49 3.01 3.95
CA PRO A 58 4.79 4.25 4.64
C PRO A 58 4.17 5.49 4.00
N TRP A 59 4.25 5.60 2.67
CA TRP A 59 3.66 6.73 1.96
C TRP A 59 2.13 6.80 2.13
N PHE A 60 1.43 5.65 2.07
CA PHE A 60 -0.02 5.64 2.26
C PHE A 60 -0.43 6.01 3.70
N PHE A 61 0.32 5.59 4.72
CA PHE A 61 0.10 6.02 6.09
C PHE A 61 0.34 7.53 6.24
N PHE A 62 1.48 8.00 5.76
CA PHE A 62 1.85 9.41 5.78
C PHE A 62 0.78 10.29 5.13
N ILE A 63 0.42 10.02 3.88
CA ILE A 63 -0.53 10.87 3.13
C ILE A 63 -1.93 10.85 3.75
N SER A 64 -2.34 9.71 4.34
CA SER A 64 -3.63 9.61 5.02
C SER A 64 -3.72 10.53 6.24
N ALA A 65 -2.69 10.55 7.08
CA ALA A 65 -2.62 11.43 8.25
C ALA A 65 -2.40 12.90 7.85
N TYR A 66 -1.52 13.15 6.88
CA TYR A 66 -1.28 14.49 6.35
C TYR A 66 -2.57 15.15 5.85
N LEU A 67 -3.34 14.46 5.01
CA LEU A 67 -4.62 14.97 4.51
C LEU A 67 -5.66 15.14 5.62
N MET A 68 -5.67 14.24 6.60
CA MET A 68 -6.57 14.35 7.73
C MET A 68 -6.28 15.59 8.57
N ALA A 69 -4.99 15.89 8.79
CA ALA A 69 -4.56 17.06 9.56
C ALA A 69 -4.72 18.38 8.79
N SER A 70 -4.36 18.39 7.49
CA SER A 70 -4.37 19.59 6.65
C SER A 70 -5.78 20.08 6.31
N LEU A 71 -6.71 19.14 6.04
CA LEU A 71 -8.07 19.46 5.63
C LEU A 71 -9.04 19.69 6.81
N ARG A 72 -8.64 19.40 8.06
CA ARG A 72 -9.50 19.41 9.24
C ARG A 72 -8.82 20.08 10.42
N ARG A 73 -8.50 21.38 10.26
CA ARG A 73 -7.89 22.17 11.35
C ARG A 73 -8.81 22.38 12.54
N GLU A 74 -10.14 22.36 12.33
CA GLU A 74 -11.14 22.58 13.40
C GLU A 74 -12.33 21.63 13.22
N GLY A 75 -12.60 20.82 14.22
CA GLY A 75 -13.76 19.96 14.24
C GLY A 75 -13.89 19.25 15.59
N GLY A 76 -15.00 19.53 16.29
CA GLY A 76 -15.36 18.86 17.54
C GLY A 76 -15.71 17.37 17.33
N PHE A 77 -16.35 16.79 18.36
CA PHE A 77 -16.69 15.37 18.40
C PHE A 77 -17.57 14.89 17.22
N ASP A 78 -18.44 15.77 16.68
CA ASP A 78 -19.27 15.43 15.52
C ASP A 78 -18.47 15.30 14.23
N ALA A 79 -17.43 16.11 14.05
CA ALA A 79 -16.48 15.95 12.93
C ALA A 79 -15.68 14.64 13.06
N TYR A 80 -15.32 14.24 14.27
CA TYR A 80 -14.71 12.93 14.55
C TYR A 80 -15.65 11.80 14.17
N LYS A 81 -16.89 11.77 14.68
CA LYS A 81 -17.90 10.75 14.34
C LYS A 81 -18.12 10.64 12.84
N SER A 82 -18.26 11.79 12.16
CA SER A 82 -18.45 11.82 10.71
C SER A 82 -17.25 11.25 9.95
N THR A 83 -16.04 11.41 10.50
CA THR A 83 -14.82 10.85 9.94
C THR A 83 -14.79 9.34 10.09
N VAL A 84 -15.02 8.85 11.30
CA VAL A 84 -15.06 7.40 11.58
C VAL A 84 -16.13 6.74 10.71
N LYS A 85 -17.36 7.29 10.65
CA LYS A 85 -18.44 6.77 9.80
C LYS A 85 -18.05 6.67 8.32
N ARG A 86 -17.31 7.65 7.81
CA ARG A 86 -16.78 7.59 6.44
C ARG A 86 -15.71 6.53 6.28
N ARG A 87 -14.81 6.37 7.26
CA ARG A 87 -13.74 5.38 7.23
C ARG A 87 -14.25 3.96 7.39
N VAL A 88 -15.30 3.74 8.18
CA VAL A 88 -16.02 2.44 8.21
C VAL A 88 -16.44 2.05 6.79
N ARG A 89 -17.03 2.96 6.04
CA ARG A 89 -17.51 2.68 4.68
C ARG A 89 -16.38 2.58 3.64
N SER A 90 -15.30 3.38 3.79
CA SER A 90 -14.23 3.45 2.78
C SER A 90 -13.01 2.59 3.07
N ILE A 91 -12.87 2.03 4.27
CA ILE A 91 -11.75 1.19 4.68
C ILE A 91 -12.24 -0.12 5.29
N LEU A 92 -13.05 -0.05 6.38
CA LEU A 92 -13.43 -1.26 7.11
C LEU A 92 -14.33 -2.18 6.28
N LEU A 93 -15.34 -1.64 5.59
CA LEU A 93 -16.22 -2.45 4.74
C LEU A 93 -15.45 -3.15 3.60
N PRO A 94 -14.64 -2.45 2.78
CA PRO A 94 -13.78 -3.12 1.81
C PRO A 94 -12.83 -4.14 2.44
N PHE A 95 -12.21 -3.84 3.57
CA PHE A 95 -11.35 -4.77 4.30
C PHE A 95 -12.07 -6.10 4.63
N VAL A 96 -13.27 -6.00 5.22
CA VAL A 96 -14.07 -7.19 5.55
C VAL A 96 -14.46 -7.97 4.30
N LEU A 97 -14.95 -7.28 3.25
CA LEU A 97 -15.39 -7.93 2.01
C LEU A 97 -14.23 -8.66 1.31
N TRP A 98 -13.07 -8.03 1.15
CA TRP A 98 -11.93 -8.64 0.48
C TRP A 98 -11.34 -9.81 1.26
N ASN A 99 -11.26 -9.73 2.60
CA ASN A 99 -10.85 -10.87 3.42
C ASN A 99 -11.83 -12.03 3.32
N THR A 100 -13.14 -11.74 3.34
CA THR A 100 -14.17 -12.77 3.14
C THR A 100 -14.06 -13.43 1.76
N ILE A 101 -13.86 -12.65 0.71
CA ILE A 101 -13.65 -13.17 -0.66
C ILE A 101 -12.40 -14.05 -0.72
N ALA A 102 -11.28 -13.57 -0.18
CA ALA A 102 -10.02 -14.34 -0.16
C ALA A 102 -10.17 -15.65 0.61
N PHE A 103 -10.82 -15.60 1.76
CA PHE A 103 -11.15 -16.77 2.55
C PHE A 103 -12.00 -17.78 1.76
N LEU A 104 -13.09 -17.32 1.13
CA LEU A 104 -13.97 -18.20 0.34
C LEU A 104 -13.25 -18.81 -0.88
N ILE A 105 -12.42 -18.04 -1.56
CA ILE A 105 -11.58 -18.54 -2.67
C ILE A 105 -10.64 -19.63 -2.14
N ARG A 106 -9.95 -19.40 -1.03
CA ARG A 106 -9.02 -20.37 -0.44
C ARG A 106 -9.75 -21.65 -0.02
N GLN A 107 -10.92 -21.54 0.63
CA GLN A 107 -11.72 -22.72 0.98
C GLN A 107 -12.18 -23.49 -0.28
N GLY A 108 -12.63 -22.78 -1.31
CA GLY A 108 -13.00 -23.39 -2.60
C GLY A 108 -11.82 -24.13 -3.26
N VAL A 109 -10.62 -23.59 -3.18
CA VAL A 109 -9.40 -24.24 -3.67
C VAL A 109 -9.05 -25.47 -2.83
N ASN A 110 -9.17 -25.40 -1.50
CA ASN A 110 -8.83 -26.49 -0.60
C ASN A 110 -9.68 -27.75 -0.83
N ILE A 111 -10.95 -27.59 -1.20
CA ILE A 111 -11.85 -28.72 -1.51
C ILE A 111 -11.77 -29.19 -2.98
N SER A 112 -10.99 -28.51 -3.81
CA SER A 112 -10.81 -28.80 -5.23
C SER A 112 -9.53 -29.60 -5.51
N PRO A 113 -9.40 -30.22 -6.68
CA PRO A 113 -8.13 -30.84 -7.14
C PRO A 113 -6.94 -29.86 -7.16
N LEU A 114 -7.20 -28.54 -7.13
CA LEU A 114 -6.17 -27.51 -7.12
C LEU A 114 -5.45 -27.38 -5.75
N ARG A 115 -5.89 -28.09 -4.72
CA ARG A 115 -5.24 -28.08 -3.39
C ARG A 115 -3.74 -28.38 -3.47
N SER A 116 -3.35 -29.38 -4.25
CA SER A 116 -1.95 -29.74 -4.46
C SER A 116 -1.12 -28.63 -5.10
N PHE A 117 -1.77 -27.82 -5.94
CA PHE A 117 -1.13 -26.70 -6.63
C PHE A 117 -0.90 -25.49 -5.72
N THR A 118 -1.79 -25.25 -4.75
CA THR A 118 -1.72 -24.08 -3.87
C THR A 118 -0.98 -24.31 -2.55
N GLY A 119 -0.67 -25.55 -2.22
CA GLY A 119 0.03 -25.90 -0.99
C GLY A 119 -0.88 -26.08 0.25
N GLY A 120 -2.19 -26.11 0.05
CA GLY A 120 -3.18 -26.23 1.12
C GLY A 120 -3.38 -24.92 1.91
N GLY A 121 -4.58 -24.71 2.41
CA GLY A 121 -4.89 -23.60 3.31
C GLY A 121 -4.97 -24.04 4.77
N ARG A 122 -5.16 -23.09 5.67
CA ARG A 122 -5.42 -23.34 7.11
C ARG A 122 -6.65 -24.26 7.23
N GLU A 123 -6.50 -25.36 7.93
CA GLU A 123 -7.57 -26.32 8.16
C GLU A 123 -8.33 -25.92 9.42
N GLY A 124 -9.66 -25.86 9.30
CA GLY A 124 -10.60 -25.76 10.41
C GLY A 124 -10.46 -24.54 11.34
N PHE A 125 -11.51 -24.26 12.05
CA PHE A 125 -11.54 -23.26 13.12
C PHE A 125 -12.11 -23.91 14.38
N ASP A 126 -11.45 -23.72 15.51
CA ASP A 126 -11.87 -24.32 16.79
C ASP A 126 -13.09 -23.59 17.37
N SER A 127 -13.28 -22.32 16.98
CA SER A 127 -14.39 -21.49 17.46
C SER A 127 -14.65 -20.31 16.50
N LEU A 128 -15.81 -19.64 16.69
CA LEU A 128 -16.10 -18.38 16.01
C LEU A 128 -15.03 -17.30 16.32
N TRP A 129 -14.50 -17.30 17.54
CA TRP A 129 -13.45 -16.36 17.93
C TRP A 129 -12.14 -16.63 17.19
N ASP A 130 -11.74 -17.90 17.08
CA ASP A 130 -10.58 -18.31 16.30
C ASP A 130 -10.74 -17.91 14.80
N PHE A 131 -11.92 -18.12 14.22
CA PHE A 131 -12.24 -17.65 12.88
C PHE A 131 -12.07 -16.14 12.74
N LEU A 132 -12.63 -15.34 13.65
CA LEU A 132 -12.53 -13.89 13.60
C LEU A 132 -11.08 -13.41 13.74
N LEU A 133 -10.30 -14.00 14.63
CA LEU A 133 -8.89 -13.68 14.81
C LEU A 133 -8.08 -14.00 13.56
N ARG A 134 -8.21 -15.20 13.02
CA ARG A 134 -7.39 -15.67 11.89
C ARG A 134 -7.79 -15.06 10.55
N VAL A 135 -9.03 -14.62 10.37
CA VAL A 135 -9.50 -14.06 9.10
C VAL A 135 -9.43 -12.53 9.08
N TYR A 136 -9.68 -11.88 10.22
CA TYR A 136 -9.78 -10.41 10.25
C TYR A 136 -8.71 -9.74 11.10
N PHE A 137 -8.22 -10.35 12.15
CA PHE A 137 -7.13 -9.76 12.93
C PHE A 137 -5.77 -10.07 12.30
N GLU A 138 -5.55 -11.32 11.88
CA GLU A 138 -4.45 -11.71 11.00
C GLU A 138 -5.03 -11.88 9.58
N PRO A 139 -5.12 -10.80 8.77
CA PRO A 139 -5.94 -10.84 7.57
C PRO A 139 -5.56 -12.00 6.66
N GLU A 140 -6.58 -12.70 6.17
CA GLU A 140 -6.42 -13.82 5.24
C GLU A 140 -5.68 -13.40 3.98
N LEU A 141 -5.92 -12.19 3.54
CA LEU A 141 -5.20 -11.53 2.47
C LEU A 141 -4.13 -10.63 3.07
N GLU A 142 -2.89 -11.13 3.10
CA GLU A 142 -1.76 -10.46 3.74
C GLU A 142 -1.69 -8.95 3.47
N PRO A 143 -1.74 -8.41 2.23
CA PRO A 143 -1.63 -6.98 1.99
C PRO A 143 -2.66 -6.11 2.74
N LEU A 144 -3.76 -6.69 3.20
CA LEU A 144 -4.82 -5.94 3.87
C LEU A 144 -4.51 -5.55 5.33
N TRP A 145 -3.40 -6.04 5.92
CA TRP A 145 -2.95 -5.58 7.24
C TRP A 145 -2.85 -4.05 7.31
N PHE A 146 -2.44 -3.42 6.21
CA PHE A 146 -2.38 -1.97 6.08
C PHE A 146 -3.74 -1.30 6.29
N LEU A 147 -4.83 -1.81 5.70
CA LEU A 147 -6.18 -1.25 5.88
C LEU A 147 -6.67 -1.39 7.32
N ARG A 148 -6.38 -2.54 7.96
CA ARG A 148 -6.67 -2.76 9.38
C ARG A 148 -5.99 -1.69 10.24
N ASN A 149 -4.67 -1.53 10.10
CA ASN A 149 -3.90 -0.55 10.86
C ASN A 149 -4.36 0.88 10.57
N LEU A 150 -4.60 1.22 9.30
CA LEU A 150 -5.08 2.54 8.92
C LEU A 150 -6.45 2.85 9.52
N PHE A 151 -7.35 1.87 9.62
CA PHE A 151 -8.62 2.04 10.30
C PHE A 151 -8.44 2.24 11.81
N LEU A 152 -7.61 1.42 12.46
CA LEU A 152 -7.27 1.58 13.88
C LEU A 152 -6.65 2.95 14.17
N PHE A 153 -5.68 3.38 13.37
CA PHE A 153 -5.08 4.72 13.52
C PHE A 153 -6.12 5.84 13.34
N THR A 154 -7.11 5.63 12.48
CA THR A 154 -8.22 6.59 12.35
C THR A 154 -9.07 6.69 13.62
N LEU A 155 -9.24 5.60 14.37
CA LEU A 155 -9.96 5.66 15.65
C LEU A 155 -9.22 6.47 16.70
N PHE A 156 -7.89 6.39 16.71
CA PHE A 156 -7.03 7.07 17.67
C PHE A 156 -6.46 8.41 17.17
N TYR A 157 -6.84 8.87 15.95
CA TYR A 157 -6.24 10.08 15.38
C TYR A 157 -6.33 11.34 16.27
N PRO A 158 -7.40 11.58 17.06
CA PRO A 158 -7.44 12.78 17.91
C PRO A 158 -6.35 12.76 19.00
N VAL A 159 -6.04 11.56 19.51
CA VAL A 159 -4.98 11.37 20.52
C VAL A 159 -3.62 11.63 19.86
N PHE A 160 -3.36 11.03 18.70
CA PHE A 160 -2.11 11.21 17.97
C PHE A 160 -1.89 12.67 17.56
N GLN A 161 -2.93 13.33 17.03
CA GLN A 161 -2.85 14.74 16.67
C GLN A 161 -2.57 15.63 17.88
N ARG A 162 -3.19 15.33 19.03
CA ARG A 162 -2.94 16.07 20.28
C ARG A 162 -1.50 15.87 20.76
N ALA A 163 -0.99 14.63 20.75
CA ALA A 163 0.39 14.34 21.13
C ALA A 163 1.39 15.13 20.27
N VAL A 164 1.22 15.13 18.95
CA VAL A 164 2.07 15.89 18.01
C VAL A 164 1.95 17.41 18.23
N ARG A 165 0.78 17.93 18.60
CA ARG A 165 0.62 19.36 18.91
C ARG A 165 1.39 19.75 20.16
N VAL A 166 1.41 18.91 21.20
CA VAL A 166 2.14 19.17 22.45
C VAL A 166 3.65 19.12 22.19
N ASN A 167 4.16 18.01 21.71
CA ASN A 167 5.57 17.88 21.37
C ASN A 167 5.75 16.86 20.24
N SER A 168 6.15 17.35 19.06
CA SER A 168 6.29 16.52 17.85
C SER A 168 7.39 15.47 17.97
N VAL A 169 8.52 15.80 18.64
CA VAL A 169 9.65 14.87 18.80
C VAL A 169 9.27 13.73 19.75
N VAL A 170 8.78 14.11 20.94
CA VAL A 170 8.33 13.12 21.95
C VAL A 170 7.23 12.22 21.36
N ALA A 171 6.27 12.80 20.62
CA ALA A 171 5.22 12.01 19.98
C ALA A 171 5.78 10.99 18.98
N LEU A 172 6.73 11.38 18.11
CA LEU A 172 7.34 10.44 17.15
C LEU A 172 8.13 9.34 17.84
N VAL A 173 8.90 9.66 18.90
CA VAL A 173 9.59 8.64 19.71
C VAL A 173 8.61 7.68 20.35
N MET A 174 7.50 8.19 20.94
CA MET A 174 6.45 7.34 21.50
C MET A 174 5.78 6.46 20.44
N PHE A 175 5.53 6.99 19.24
CA PHE A 175 4.94 6.19 18.15
C PHE A 175 5.89 5.09 17.68
N TRP A 176 7.18 5.38 17.60
CA TRP A 176 8.21 4.37 17.30
C TRP A 176 8.26 3.28 18.37
N LEU A 177 8.25 3.63 19.66
CA LEU A 177 8.22 2.66 20.75
C LEU A 177 6.94 1.81 20.75
N ILE A 178 5.78 2.43 20.46
CA ILE A 178 4.51 1.69 20.36
C ILE A 178 4.55 0.72 19.17
N GLU A 179 5.12 1.13 18.03
CA GLU A 179 5.27 0.29 16.86
C GLU A 179 6.17 -0.92 17.15
N GLU A 180 7.29 -0.71 17.83
CA GLU A 180 8.25 -1.75 18.19
C GLU A 180 7.66 -2.81 19.14
N TYR A 181 6.86 -2.37 20.14
CA TYR A 181 6.44 -3.27 21.22
C TYR A 181 4.96 -3.69 21.17
N VAL A 182 4.09 -3.04 20.42
CA VAL A 182 2.64 -3.25 20.49
C VAL A 182 1.99 -3.54 19.15
N PHE A 183 2.37 -2.83 18.09
CA PHE A 183 1.76 -2.92 16.77
C PHE A 183 2.80 -3.05 15.68
N SER A 184 2.58 -3.94 14.76
CA SER A 184 3.38 -3.98 13.54
C SER A 184 3.10 -2.77 12.65
N SER A 185 4.14 -2.05 12.30
CA SER A 185 4.36 -1.17 11.15
C SER A 185 3.36 -0.06 10.80
N GLY A 186 3.87 1.15 10.66
CA GLY A 186 3.21 2.28 10.00
C GLY A 186 2.79 3.43 10.92
N LEU A 187 2.81 3.28 12.25
CA LEU A 187 2.39 4.33 13.18
C LEU A 187 3.33 5.54 13.15
N ILE A 188 4.64 5.32 13.03
CA ILE A 188 5.62 6.39 12.91
C ILE A 188 5.38 7.22 11.65
N TYR A 189 5.10 6.60 10.52
CA TYR A 189 4.83 7.29 9.26
C TYR A 189 3.48 8.01 9.28
N TYR A 190 2.49 7.42 9.97
CA TYR A 190 1.22 8.09 10.21
C TYR A 190 1.41 9.32 11.10
N GLY A 191 2.20 9.22 12.17
CA GLY A 191 2.59 10.32 13.04
C GLY A 191 3.35 11.41 12.28
N LEU A 192 4.30 11.03 11.41
CA LEU A 192 5.03 11.95 10.55
C LEU A 192 4.09 12.79 9.67
N GLY A 193 2.99 12.21 9.18
CA GLY A 193 1.96 12.93 8.43
C GLY A 193 1.36 14.09 9.23
N PHE A 194 1.09 13.92 10.54
CA PHE A 194 0.64 15.00 11.40
C PHE A 194 1.73 16.05 11.67
N VAL A 195 2.98 15.61 11.85
CA VAL A 195 4.11 16.52 12.07
C VAL A 195 4.32 17.41 10.86
N VAL A 196 4.38 16.82 9.67
CA VAL A 196 4.58 17.57 8.43
C VAL A 196 3.41 18.53 8.17
N ALA A 197 2.17 18.11 8.40
CA ALA A 197 1.00 18.98 8.24
C ALA A 197 0.99 20.19 9.18
N LYS A 198 1.70 20.14 10.30
CA LYS A 198 1.86 21.27 11.23
C LYS A 198 2.72 22.40 10.64
N TRP A 199 3.73 22.04 9.81
CA TRP A 199 4.75 22.96 9.31
C TRP A 199 4.68 23.21 7.80
N CYS A 200 3.99 22.35 7.06
CA CYS A 200 3.94 22.36 5.63
C CYS A 200 2.48 22.20 5.17
N ASP A 201 1.89 23.31 4.73
CA ASP A 201 0.56 23.30 4.13
C ASP A 201 0.55 22.66 2.72
N PRO A 202 -0.63 22.40 2.13
CA PRO A 202 -0.73 21.74 0.82
C PRO A 202 -0.02 22.46 -0.34
N GLU A 203 0.00 23.79 -0.33
CA GLU A 203 0.65 24.59 -1.38
C GLU A 203 2.16 24.46 -1.29
N LYS A 204 2.71 24.64 -0.08
CA LYS A 204 4.14 24.48 0.18
C LYS A 204 4.60 23.04 -0.11
N MET A 205 3.82 22.02 0.29
CA MET A 205 4.13 20.63 -0.05
C MET A 205 4.19 20.43 -1.56
N SER A 206 3.20 20.92 -2.29
CA SER A 206 3.18 20.85 -3.76
C SER A 206 4.42 21.48 -4.39
N GLY A 207 4.88 22.63 -3.89
CA GLY A 207 6.08 23.30 -4.38
C GLY A 207 7.40 22.59 -4.07
N LEU A 208 7.48 21.85 -2.96
CA LEU A 208 8.69 21.12 -2.53
C LEU A 208 8.90 19.79 -3.25
N LEU A 209 7.82 19.10 -3.62
CA LEU A 209 7.88 17.73 -4.17
C LEU A 209 8.81 17.60 -5.39
N PRO A 210 8.81 18.48 -6.42
CA PRO A 210 9.74 18.35 -7.54
C PRO A 210 11.21 18.43 -7.11
N ARG A 211 11.52 19.25 -6.08
CA ARG A 211 12.89 19.37 -5.54
C ARG A 211 13.35 18.10 -4.87
N PHE A 212 12.46 17.43 -4.10
CA PHE A 212 12.75 16.11 -3.55
C PHE A 212 12.98 15.07 -4.65
N GLY A 213 12.27 15.13 -5.77
CA GLY A 213 12.47 14.23 -6.91
C GLY A 213 13.89 14.35 -7.52
N VAL A 214 14.44 15.54 -7.58
CA VAL A 214 15.83 15.74 -8.05
C VAL A 214 16.85 15.07 -7.12
N MET A 215 16.55 14.93 -5.82
CA MET A 215 17.42 14.28 -4.86
C MET A 215 17.36 12.74 -4.92
N PHE A 216 16.44 12.17 -5.67
CA PHE A 216 16.23 10.72 -5.73
C PHE A 216 17.49 9.90 -6.03
N PRO A 217 18.35 10.24 -7.02
CA PRO A 217 19.57 9.47 -7.27
C PRO A 217 20.53 9.47 -6.07
N LEU A 218 20.63 10.61 -5.36
CA LEU A 218 21.44 10.71 -4.15
C LEU A 218 20.88 9.80 -3.03
N VAL A 219 19.58 9.84 -2.81
CA VAL A 219 18.90 9.00 -1.80
C VAL A 219 19.11 7.53 -2.11
N VAL A 220 18.94 7.11 -3.37
CA VAL A 220 19.21 5.72 -3.79
C VAL A 220 20.68 5.36 -3.59
N GLY A 221 21.62 6.24 -3.92
CA GLY A 221 23.04 6.00 -3.66
C GLY A 221 23.37 5.77 -2.18
N VAL A 222 22.75 6.55 -1.28
CA VAL A 222 22.89 6.35 0.18
C VAL A 222 22.22 5.05 0.63
N MET A 223 21.04 4.70 0.08
CA MET A 223 20.37 3.43 0.36
C MET A 223 21.23 2.22 -0.05
N VAL A 224 21.87 2.27 -1.23
CA VAL A 224 22.79 1.23 -1.69
C VAL A 224 23.98 1.11 -0.72
N ALA A 225 24.57 2.23 -0.33
CA ALA A 225 25.65 2.22 0.65
C ALA A 225 25.20 1.63 1.99
N ALA A 226 24.03 2.03 2.49
CA ALA A 226 23.48 1.50 3.74
C ALA A 226 23.18 0.00 3.66
N TYR A 227 22.68 -0.49 2.56
CA TYR A 227 22.39 -1.91 2.35
C TYR A 227 23.62 -2.80 2.55
N PHE A 228 24.81 -2.33 2.15
CA PHE A 228 26.04 -3.11 2.29
C PHE A 228 26.82 -2.88 3.59
N TRP A 229 26.65 -1.73 4.24
CA TRP A 229 27.56 -1.32 5.33
C TRP A 229 26.90 -0.89 6.63
N VAL A 230 25.56 -0.75 6.66
CA VAL A 230 24.87 -0.21 7.84
C VAL A 230 23.78 -1.17 8.30
N ASP A 231 24.00 -1.76 9.48
CA ASP A 231 22.97 -2.55 10.18
C ASP A 231 22.40 -1.70 11.31
N SER A 232 21.43 -0.85 10.97
CA SER A 232 20.79 0.06 11.93
C SER A 232 19.35 0.33 11.54
N GLU A 233 18.42 -0.07 12.39
CA GLU A 233 16.96 0.17 12.19
C GLU A 233 16.65 1.68 12.07
N VAL A 234 17.28 2.52 12.90
CA VAL A 234 17.09 3.98 12.83
C VAL A 234 17.55 4.53 11.47
N CYS A 235 18.69 4.08 10.97
CA CYS A 235 19.18 4.48 9.64
C CYS A 235 18.21 4.02 8.55
N TYR A 236 17.74 2.79 8.63
CA TYR A 236 16.75 2.24 7.70
C TYR A 236 15.47 3.09 7.68
N GLN A 237 14.88 3.40 8.85
CA GLN A 237 13.65 4.22 8.95
C GLN A 237 13.86 5.62 8.36
N LEU A 238 14.99 6.26 8.60
CA LEU A 238 15.33 7.56 8.02
C LEU A 238 15.45 7.50 6.49
N LEU A 239 16.02 6.45 5.96
CA LEU A 239 16.14 6.23 4.52
C LEU A 239 14.79 5.97 3.87
N ILE A 240 13.90 5.21 4.52
CA ILE A 240 12.52 5.03 4.05
C ILE A 240 11.79 6.38 4.00
N VAL A 241 11.96 7.25 5.01
CA VAL A 241 11.38 8.61 4.99
C VAL A 241 11.96 9.44 3.84
N ALA A 242 13.28 9.41 3.62
CA ALA A 242 13.91 10.10 2.50
C ALA A 242 13.43 9.57 1.15
N GLY A 243 13.30 8.24 1.02
CA GLY A 243 12.75 7.55 -0.13
C GLY A 243 11.30 7.96 -0.42
N LEU A 244 10.47 8.05 0.63
CA LEU A 244 9.08 8.47 0.54
C LEU A 244 8.92 9.82 -0.18
N PHE A 245 9.67 10.83 0.23
CA PHE A 245 9.57 12.16 -0.38
C PHE A 245 10.25 12.22 -1.74
N SER A 246 11.42 11.60 -1.91
CA SER A 246 12.17 11.65 -3.17
C SER A 246 11.46 10.87 -4.27
N LEU A 247 10.94 9.67 -3.98
CA LEU A 247 10.21 8.87 -4.96
C LEU A 247 8.84 9.50 -5.31
N TRP A 248 8.14 10.10 -4.32
CA TRP A 248 6.94 10.89 -4.62
C TRP A 248 7.28 12.09 -5.50
N GLY A 249 8.41 12.75 -5.26
CA GLY A 249 8.90 13.81 -6.12
C GLY A 249 9.14 13.34 -7.57
N VAL A 250 9.78 12.16 -7.75
CA VAL A 250 9.95 11.54 -9.08
C VAL A 250 8.60 11.22 -9.71
N ALA A 251 7.66 10.67 -8.94
CA ALA A 251 6.31 10.38 -9.43
C ALA A 251 5.62 11.62 -9.99
N CYS A 252 5.90 12.81 -9.44
CA CYS A 252 5.36 14.07 -9.99
C CYS A 252 5.87 14.40 -11.40
N LEU A 253 7.03 13.88 -11.81
CA LEU A 253 7.54 14.02 -13.17
C LEU A 253 6.76 13.15 -14.17
N LEU A 254 6.06 12.13 -13.67
CA LEU A 254 5.24 11.19 -14.45
C LEU A 254 3.78 11.65 -14.61
N LEU A 255 3.41 12.82 -14.09
CA LEU A 255 2.04 13.37 -14.15
C LEU A 255 1.31 13.19 -15.49
N PRO A 256 1.94 13.44 -16.66
CA PRO A 256 1.28 13.32 -17.95
C PRO A 256 0.87 11.89 -18.33
N PHE A 257 1.40 10.87 -17.64
CA PHE A 257 1.33 9.47 -18.06
C PHE A 257 0.34 8.59 -17.29
N THR A 258 -0.41 9.12 -16.33
CA THR A 258 -1.24 8.26 -15.44
C THR A 258 -2.61 7.88 -16.00
N GLY A 259 -3.21 8.66 -16.88
CA GLY A 259 -4.47 8.34 -17.56
C GLY A 259 -5.59 7.83 -16.65
N GLY A 260 -6.36 6.87 -17.15
CA GLY A 260 -7.49 6.26 -16.43
C GLY A 260 -7.11 5.38 -15.25
N LEU A 261 -5.86 4.90 -15.19
CA LEU A 261 -5.32 4.13 -14.06
C LEU A 261 -5.31 4.96 -12.77
N GLY A 262 -5.16 6.28 -12.87
CA GLY A 262 -5.16 7.21 -11.73
C GLY A 262 -6.49 7.38 -11.00
N LYS A 263 -7.60 6.77 -11.45
CA LYS A 263 -8.87 6.83 -10.72
C LYS A 263 -8.73 6.12 -9.36
N PRO A 264 -9.03 6.79 -8.24
CA PRO A 264 -8.80 6.24 -6.88
C PRO A 264 -9.44 4.87 -6.66
N ASP A 265 -10.63 4.64 -7.20
CA ASP A 265 -11.36 3.37 -7.04
C ASP A 265 -10.67 2.22 -7.79
N ASN A 266 -10.06 2.50 -8.97
CA ASN A 266 -9.29 1.50 -9.70
C ASN A 266 -8.00 1.15 -8.96
N ILE A 267 -7.28 2.16 -8.45
CA ILE A 267 -6.06 1.96 -7.66
C ILE A 267 -6.36 1.10 -6.43
N PHE A 268 -7.46 1.41 -5.73
CA PHE A 268 -7.87 0.62 -4.57
C PHE A 268 -8.23 -0.81 -4.93
N PHE A 269 -8.96 -1.02 -6.03
CA PHE A 269 -9.33 -2.37 -6.48
C PHE A 269 -8.08 -3.18 -6.84
N ILE A 270 -7.14 -2.61 -7.59
CA ILE A 270 -5.86 -3.26 -7.92
C ILE A 270 -5.11 -3.61 -6.64
N TYR A 271 -4.99 -2.64 -5.70
CA TYR A 271 -4.35 -2.86 -4.41
C TYR A 271 -4.99 -4.02 -3.62
N ALA A 272 -6.31 -4.14 -3.61
CA ALA A 272 -6.97 -5.21 -2.86
C ALA A 272 -6.94 -6.56 -3.59
N ALA A 273 -7.05 -6.57 -4.92
CA ALA A 273 -7.13 -7.79 -5.71
C ALA A 273 -5.76 -8.45 -5.98
N HIS A 274 -4.66 -7.67 -6.01
CA HIS A 274 -3.35 -8.21 -6.42
C HIS A 274 -2.88 -9.34 -5.50
N GLY A 275 -3.14 -9.27 -4.20
CA GLY A 275 -2.74 -10.32 -3.25
C GLY A 275 -3.43 -11.67 -3.51
N ILE A 276 -4.59 -11.67 -4.19
CA ILE A 276 -5.22 -12.90 -4.67
C ILE A 276 -4.56 -13.36 -5.96
N ILE A 277 -4.25 -12.45 -6.88
CA ILE A 277 -3.85 -12.75 -8.26
C ILE A 277 -2.35 -13.08 -8.35
N SER A 278 -1.48 -12.35 -7.65
CA SER A 278 -0.02 -12.46 -7.79
C SER A 278 0.52 -13.87 -7.53
N PRO A 279 0.09 -14.63 -6.48
CA PRO A 279 0.61 -15.97 -6.24
C PRO A 279 0.29 -16.95 -7.40
N TYR A 280 -0.88 -16.79 -8.02
CA TYR A 280 -1.28 -17.64 -9.15
C TYR A 280 -0.50 -17.28 -10.42
N VAL A 281 -0.34 -15.99 -10.73
CA VAL A 281 0.45 -15.53 -11.87
C VAL A 281 1.87 -16.05 -11.78
N LEU A 282 2.52 -15.90 -10.62
CA LEU A 282 3.89 -16.35 -10.40
C LEU A 282 4.02 -17.88 -10.55
N LYS A 283 3.14 -18.66 -9.92
CA LYS A 283 3.19 -20.11 -9.98
C LYS A 283 2.93 -20.63 -11.40
N VAL A 284 1.92 -20.09 -12.08
CA VAL A 284 1.62 -20.50 -13.47
C VAL A 284 2.78 -20.15 -14.38
N SER A 285 3.35 -18.94 -14.26
CA SER A 285 4.48 -18.53 -15.09
C SER A 285 5.71 -19.39 -14.86
N ALA A 286 6.03 -19.73 -13.59
CA ALA A 286 7.16 -20.60 -13.27
C ALA A 286 6.98 -22.05 -13.76
N LEU A 287 5.74 -22.52 -13.96
CA LEU A 287 5.45 -23.85 -14.48
C LEU A 287 5.42 -23.86 -16.03
N MET A 288 5.00 -22.77 -16.66
CA MET A 288 4.85 -22.71 -18.12
C MET A 288 6.16 -22.38 -18.83
N PHE A 289 7.07 -21.69 -18.16
CA PHE A 289 8.32 -21.22 -18.75
C PHE A 289 9.50 -21.87 -18.00
N ASP A 290 10.45 -22.40 -18.76
CA ASP A 290 11.75 -22.83 -18.22
C ASP A 290 12.62 -21.60 -18.00
N VAL A 291 12.44 -20.98 -16.82
CA VAL A 291 13.10 -19.71 -16.47
C VAL A 291 14.39 -20.00 -15.74
N SER A 292 15.48 -19.40 -16.21
CA SER A 292 16.81 -19.57 -15.60
C SER A 292 17.64 -18.29 -15.69
N GLY A 293 18.57 -18.13 -14.77
CA GLY A 293 19.57 -17.06 -14.78
C GLY A 293 18.91 -15.67 -14.80
N LEU A 294 19.30 -14.81 -15.75
CA LEU A 294 18.80 -13.44 -15.86
C LEU A 294 17.34 -13.31 -16.33
N TRP A 295 16.75 -14.38 -16.88
CA TRP A 295 15.35 -14.36 -17.31
C TRP A 295 14.38 -14.20 -16.13
N TRP A 296 14.82 -14.48 -14.91
CA TRP A 296 14.05 -14.16 -13.70
C TRP A 296 13.72 -12.68 -13.55
N ALA A 297 14.61 -11.79 -14.03
CA ALA A 297 14.31 -10.34 -14.05
C ALA A 297 13.19 -10.01 -15.04
N VAL A 298 13.16 -10.68 -16.20
CA VAL A 298 12.08 -10.50 -17.18
C VAL A 298 10.77 -11.01 -16.59
N LEU A 299 10.77 -12.21 -15.97
CA LEU A 299 9.60 -12.78 -15.34
C LEU A 299 9.04 -11.85 -14.24
N TYR A 300 9.91 -11.27 -13.41
CA TYR A 300 9.52 -10.31 -12.39
C TYR A 300 8.74 -9.12 -13.00
N VAL A 301 9.32 -8.45 -13.99
CA VAL A 301 8.69 -7.29 -14.64
C VAL A 301 7.39 -7.66 -15.34
N VAL A 302 7.39 -8.77 -16.09
CA VAL A 302 6.20 -9.27 -16.80
C VAL A 302 5.09 -9.60 -15.80
N SER A 303 5.44 -10.25 -14.68
CA SER A 303 4.45 -10.58 -13.63
C SER A 303 3.78 -9.34 -13.05
N ILE A 304 4.52 -8.27 -12.79
CA ILE A 304 3.95 -6.99 -12.32
C ILE A 304 2.92 -6.45 -13.34
N VAL A 305 3.31 -6.41 -14.62
CA VAL A 305 2.44 -5.90 -15.70
C VAL A 305 1.18 -6.75 -15.83
N VAL A 306 1.33 -8.09 -15.82
CA VAL A 306 0.22 -9.03 -15.93
C VAL A 306 -0.72 -8.91 -14.73
N VAL A 307 -0.20 -8.88 -13.51
CA VAL A 307 -1.01 -8.74 -12.28
C VAL A 307 -1.81 -7.42 -12.31
N ILE A 308 -1.17 -6.30 -12.64
CA ILE A 308 -1.85 -5.01 -12.74
C ILE A 308 -2.90 -5.05 -13.85
N GLY A 309 -2.58 -5.62 -15.01
CA GLY A 309 -3.49 -5.73 -16.15
C GLY A 309 -4.73 -6.56 -15.82
N VAL A 310 -4.55 -7.74 -15.21
CA VAL A 310 -5.65 -8.62 -14.77
C VAL A 310 -6.52 -7.93 -13.72
N CYS A 311 -5.91 -7.31 -12.70
CA CYS A 311 -6.65 -6.60 -11.66
C CYS A 311 -7.41 -5.38 -12.23
N TYR A 312 -6.81 -4.63 -13.15
CA TYR A 312 -7.46 -3.51 -13.82
C TYR A 312 -8.62 -3.96 -14.71
N GLY A 313 -8.41 -5.03 -15.48
CA GLY A 313 -9.48 -5.66 -16.28
C GLY A 313 -10.64 -6.12 -15.40
N GLY A 314 -10.34 -6.79 -14.27
CA GLY A 314 -11.31 -7.16 -13.24
C GLY A 314 -12.08 -5.95 -12.70
N ALA A 315 -11.37 -4.85 -12.39
CA ALA A 315 -12.00 -3.61 -11.94
C ALA A 315 -12.99 -3.05 -12.98
N VAL A 316 -12.62 -3.08 -14.26
CA VAL A 316 -13.50 -2.63 -15.36
C VAL A 316 -14.72 -3.52 -15.46
N VAL A 317 -14.54 -4.84 -15.46
CA VAL A 317 -15.65 -5.82 -15.56
C VAL A 317 -16.60 -5.67 -14.39
N VAL A 318 -16.10 -5.71 -13.14
CA VAL A 318 -16.98 -5.60 -11.94
C VAL A 318 -17.69 -4.25 -11.90
N ARG A 319 -17.02 -3.17 -12.27
CA ARG A 319 -17.65 -1.84 -12.32
C ARG A 319 -18.76 -1.76 -13.35
N THR A 320 -18.59 -2.42 -14.51
CA THR A 320 -19.57 -2.36 -15.62
C THR A 320 -20.76 -3.26 -15.34
N LEU A 321 -20.51 -4.49 -14.88
CA LEU A 321 -21.57 -5.49 -14.68
C LEU A 321 -22.27 -5.34 -13.33
N MET A 322 -21.52 -4.95 -12.28
CA MET A 322 -21.99 -4.93 -10.89
C MET A 322 -21.55 -3.64 -10.15
N PRO A 323 -21.98 -2.46 -10.58
CA PRO A 323 -21.50 -1.18 -10.06
C PRO A 323 -21.72 -1.00 -8.55
N GLY A 324 -22.77 -1.61 -8.01
CA GLY A 324 -23.03 -1.62 -6.56
C GLY A 324 -21.99 -2.41 -5.76
N VAL A 325 -21.60 -3.59 -6.27
CA VAL A 325 -20.56 -4.43 -5.69
C VAL A 325 -19.20 -3.74 -5.80
N PHE A 326 -18.89 -3.18 -6.98
CA PHE A 326 -17.66 -2.40 -7.16
C PHE A 326 -17.55 -1.26 -6.13
N GLY A 327 -18.66 -0.51 -5.94
CA GLY A 327 -18.73 0.55 -4.95
C GLY A 327 -18.49 0.07 -3.50
N ALA A 328 -19.00 -1.11 -3.13
CA ALA A 328 -18.78 -1.71 -1.83
C ALA A 328 -17.32 -2.19 -1.66
N LEU A 329 -16.76 -2.83 -2.68
CA LEU A 329 -15.40 -3.34 -2.70
C LEU A 329 -14.31 -2.25 -2.68
N THR A 330 -14.62 -1.05 -3.21
CA THR A 330 -13.69 0.08 -3.26
C THR A 330 -13.99 1.16 -2.23
N GLY A 331 -15.09 1.03 -1.48
CA GLY A 331 -15.54 2.06 -0.55
C GLY A 331 -15.91 3.37 -1.24
N SER A 332 -16.15 3.34 -2.56
CA SER A 332 -16.50 4.52 -3.33
C SER A 332 -17.89 5.02 -2.96
N ARG A 333 -18.07 6.33 -2.93
CA ARG A 333 -19.41 6.91 -2.79
C ARG A 333 -20.18 6.65 -4.09
N ARG A 334 -21.36 6.06 -4.00
CA ARG A 334 -22.36 6.25 -5.08
C ARG A 334 -22.48 7.76 -5.29
N ARG A 335 -21.97 8.29 -6.39
CA ARG A 335 -22.53 9.50 -6.96
C ARG A 335 -23.98 9.10 -7.23
N ALA A 336 -24.91 9.68 -6.48
CA ALA A 336 -26.32 9.53 -6.79
C ALA A 336 -26.45 9.74 -8.30
N LEU A 337 -27.07 8.80 -8.97
CA LEU A 337 -27.60 8.97 -10.32
C LEU A 337 -28.68 10.06 -10.24
N SER A 338 -28.24 11.31 -10.15
CA SER A 338 -29.05 12.51 -10.27
C SER A 338 -28.48 13.29 -11.44
N ALA A 339 -28.70 12.75 -12.62
CA ALA A 339 -28.69 13.43 -13.90
C ALA A 339 -29.07 12.39 -14.96
N LEU A 340 -30.30 11.96 -14.96
CA LEU A 340 -31.08 11.59 -16.12
C LEU A 340 -32.18 12.63 -16.32
#